data_f0f8f71bf55ad3d7d5c310ac43e8dfe9
#
_entry.id   f0f8f71bf55ad3d7d5c310ac43e8dfe9
#
_cell.length_a   1.000
_cell.length_b   1.000
_cell.length_c   1.000
_cell.angle_alpha   90.00
_cell.angle_beta   90.00
_cell.angle_gamma   90.00
#
_symmetry.space_group_name_H-M   'P 1'
#
loop_
_entity.id
_entity.type
_entity.pdbx_description
1 polymer ?
#
loop_
_entity_poly.entity_id
_entity_poly.type
_entity_poly.pdbx_seq_one_letter_code
_entity_poly.pdbx_strand_id
1 'polypeptide(L)'
;MKKTTRGMDIIIVGGGLVGGLAACALAKRGHRVRVYEYRSDIRIEEARGQSIDLSLSYRGRQALKLIDLEDKIVNHHGISMRGRMLHGKDGSLKEMIYDSVKKNTLYSVSRLYMNQVLLDAADEYPAVTLFFNHKLLEADLDNGKLKFSKTNTQEVIEVEADLIIGADGAHSTVRKMMLKRPGFDFSQIYIEHGYVELNIPPRMIDEKNPERGHEFCMSSNHLHIWPRGTFMMIAMPNDDHSFTGNIFAPLDILNGLDTPKKVVDFFTEQFSDVVPLIGSHQTLVDNFFMVKPKSLISIKCNPYHMGKSIILGDAAHAMVPFYAQGMNAAFEDVVILNELMDLYNEDMSKVLPAFSKKRCADAHAICDLAMYNYIEMRELVLKKSFLMRRTVDTFLHWMCPDNWLPLYNSIHFSRMGFRDCVKNRAWQDKILQRCMWFLFTVIALGILFTSLNTAYWHRA
;
A
#
# COMPACT_ATOMS: atom_id res chain seq x y z
N MET A 1 -26.43 -31.32 10.95
CA MET A 1 -25.65 -32.01 9.90
C MET A 1 -25.06 -30.93 8.99
N LYS A 2 -23.74 -30.64 9.06
CA LYS A 2 -23.08 -29.80 8.04
C LYS A 2 -23.19 -30.55 6.71
N LYS A 3 -23.89 -30.01 5.71
CA LYS A 3 -23.75 -30.46 4.33
C LYS A 3 -22.27 -30.36 3.99
N THR A 4 -21.62 -31.47 3.74
CA THR A 4 -20.30 -31.49 3.08
C THR A 4 -20.52 -30.91 1.69
N THR A 5 -20.33 -29.62 1.54
CA THR A 5 -20.23 -29.00 0.22
C THR A 5 -19.00 -29.58 -0.44
N ARG A 6 -19.17 -30.17 -1.63
CA ARG A 6 -18.05 -30.61 -2.46
C ARG A 6 -17.15 -29.40 -2.71
N GLY A 7 -15.85 -29.50 -2.38
CA GLY A 7 -14.91 -28.42 -2.61
C GLY A 7 -14.99 -27.92 -4.07
N MET A 8 -15.02 -26.59 -4.27
CA MET A 8 -15.02 -25.98 -5.60
C MET A 8 -13.66 -26.17 -6.28
N ASP A 9 -13.67 -26.19 -7.61
CA ASP A 9 -12.46 -26.08 -8.43
C ASP A 9 -12.26 -24.59 -8.81
N ILE A 10 -11.23 -23.98 -8.23
CA ILE A 10 -10.98 -22.53 -8.32
C ILE A 10 -9.72 -22.29 -9.12
N ILE A 11 -9.80 -21.40 -10.10
CA ILE A 11 -8.64 -20.91 -10.85
C ILE A 11 -8.30 -19.48 -10.39
N ILE A 12 -7.05 -19.30 -9.98
CA ILE A 12 -6.47 -17.98 -9.68
C ILE A 12 -5.54 -17.61 -10.84
N VAL A 13 -5.78 -16.46 -11.44
CA VAL A 13 -4.93 -15.87 -12.48
C VAL A 13 -4.01 -14.85 -11.82
N GLY A 14 -2.71 -15.15 -11.78
CA GLY A 14 -1.66 -14.36 -11.15
C GLY A 14 -1.13 -14.99 -9.86
N GLY A 15 0.15 -15.36 -9.83
CA GLY A 15 0.90 -15.90 -8.68
C GLY A 15 1.64 -14.83 -7.87
N GLY A 16 1.14 -13.58 -7.87
CA GLY A 16 1.66 -12.51 -7.03
C GLY A 16 1.20 -12.63 -5.58
N LEU A 17 1.47 -11.60 -4.77
CA LEU A 17 1.14 -11.56 -3.34
C LEU A 17 -0.31 -11.94 -3.02
N VAL A 18 -1.25 -11.37 -3.78
CA VAL A 18 -2.70 -11.60 -3.57
C VAL A 18 -3.09 -13.00 -4.01
N GLY A 19 -2.55 -13.48 -5.13
CA GLY A 19 -2.84 -14.82 -5.64
C GLY A 19 -2.31 -15.92 -4.72
N GLY A 20 -1.09 -15.77 -4.21
CA GLY A 20 -0.50 -16.70 -3.23
C GLY A 20 -1.30 -16.73 -1.93
N LEU A 21 -1.65 -15.56 -1.36
CA LEU A 21 -2.49 -15.47 -0.17
C LEU A 21 -3.87 -16.10 -0.39
N ALA A 22 -4.52 -15.80 -1.51
CA ALA A 22 -5.85 -16.35 -1.84
C ALA A 22 -5.78 -17.87 -2.03
N ALA A 23 -4.71 -18.40 -2.63
CA ALA A 23 -4.52 -19.85 -2.80
C ALA A 23 -4.46 -20.55 -1.44
N CYS A 24 -3.66 -20.06 -0.50
CA CYS A 24 -3.58 -20.60 0.86
C CYS A 24 -4.94 -20.53 1.58
N ALA A 25 -5.60 -19.37 1.54
CA ALA A 25 -6.87 -19.17 2.23
C ALA A 25 -7.99 -20.09 1.71
N LEU A 26 -8.07 -20.29 0.41
CA LEU A 26 -9.09 -21.14 -0.22
C LEU A 26 -8.77 -22.64 -0.08
N ALA A 27 -7.50 -23.03 -0.14
CA ALA A 27 -7.07 -24.39 0.12
C ALA A 27 -7.35 -24.79 1.58
N LYS A 28 -7.12 -23.88 2.54
CA LYS A 28 -7.45 -24.08 3.97
C LYS A 28 -8.95 -24.32 4.19
N ARG A 29 -9.82 -23.86 3.28
CA ARG A 29 -11.27 -24.13 3.26
C ARG A 29 -11.63 -25.48 2.63
N GLY A 30 -10.68 -26.18 2.02
CA GLY A 30 -10.91 -27.47 1.36
C GLY A 30 -11.29 -27.37 -0.11
N HIS A 31 -11.05 -26.24 -0.75
CA HIS A 31 -11.22 -26.09 -2.21
C HIS A 31 -9.99 -26.58 -2.96
N ARG A 32 -10.18 -27.05 -4.18
CA ARG A 32 -9.10 -27.32 -5.12
C ARG A 32 -8.72 -26.00 -5.80
N VAL A 33 -7.44 -25.63 -5.75
CA VAL A 33 -6.96 -24.35 -6.27
C VAL A 33 -5.86 -24.56 -7.30
N ARG A 34 -6.01 -23.94 -8.47
CA ARG A 34 -5.02 -23.92 -9.54
C ARG A 34 -4.60 -22.49 -9.81
N VAL A 35 -3.32 -22.16 -9.54
CA VAL A 35 -2.77 -20.83 -9.76
C VAL A 35 -2.00 -20.81 -11.08
N TYR A 36 -2.35 -19.87 -11.96
CA TYR A 36 -1.67 -19.68 -13.24
C TYR A 36 -0.92 -18.35 -13.25
N GLU A 37 0.40 -18.41 -13.28
CA GLU A 37 1.29 -17.23 -13.33
C GLU A 37 1.99 -17.16 -14.69
N TYR A 38 2.03 -15.97 -15.27
CA TYR A 38 2.60 -15.80 -16.62
C TYR A 38 4.13 -15.77 -16.61
N ARG A 39 4.76 -15.38 -15.51
CA ARG A 39 6.21 -15.38 -15.32
C ARG A 39 6.72 -16.75 -14.90
N SER A 40 8.04 -16.94 -14.99
CA SER A 40 8.74 -18.05 -14.36
C SER A 40 8.60 -18.01 -12.83
N ASP A 41 8.95 -19.12 -12.18
CA ASP A 41 8.92 -19.21 -10.72
C ASP A 41 10.01 -18.31 -10.11
N ILE A 42 9.57 -17.29 -9.37
CA ILE A 42 10.46 -16.32 -8.72
C ILE A 42 11.33 -16.93 -7.62
N ARG A 43 11.04 -18.16 -7.19
CA ARG A 43 11.84 -18.88 -6.19
C ARG A 43 13.09 -19.51 -6.82
N ILE A 44 13.09 -19.71 -8.13
CA ILE A 44 14.16 -20.39 -8.91
C ILE A 44 14.99 -19.36 -9.69
N GLU A 45 14.32 -18.40 -10.33
CA GLU A 45 14.98 -17.33 -11.08
C GLU A 45 15.04 -16.08 -10.21
N GLU A 46 16.26 -15.55 -10.02
CA GLU A 46 16.41 -14.22 -9.39
C GLU A 46 15.56 -13.22 -10.17
N ALA A 47 14.56 -12.66 -9.51
CA ALA A 47 13.72 -11.63 -10.09
C ALA A 47 14.59 -10.44 -10.50
N ARG A 48 14.89 -10.32 -11.78
CA ARG A 48 15.56 -9.14 -12.34
C ARG A 48 14.62 -7.96 -12.26
N GLY A 49 14.76 -7.17 -11.23
CA GLY A 49 13.97 -5.95 -11.05
C GLY A 49 14.01 -5.47 -9.62
N GLN A 50 14.16 -4.17 -9.46
CA GLN A 50 14.06 -3.51 -8.17
C GLN A 50 12.63 -3.70 -7.66
N SER A 51 12.50 -4.10 -6.42
CA SER A 51 11.21 -4.31 -5.77
C SER A 51 11.03 -3.24 -4.71
N ILE A 52 10.02 -2.40 -4.85
CA ILE A 52 9.63 -1.46 -3.78
C ILE A 52 9.27 -2.28 -2.55
N ASP A 53 9.93 -2.01 -1.43
CA ASP A 53 9.60 -2.65 -0.17
C ASP A 53 8.19 -2.28 0.29
N LEU A 54 7.61 -3.18 1.04
CA LEU A 54 6.23 -3.09 1.47
C LEU A 54 6.16 -2.66 2.93
N SER A 55 5.26 -1.73 3.20
CA SER A 55 4.92 -1.40 4.59
C SER A 55 3.69 -2.21 5.01
N LEU A 56 3.91 -3.22 5.84
CA LEU A 56 2.86 -4.10 6.35
C LEU A 56 2.13 -3.43 7.52
N SER A 57 0.83 -3.22 7.36
CA SER A 57 -0.07 -2.63 8.37
C SER A 57 -0.92 -3.68 9.08
N TYR A 58 -1.74 -3.25 10.04
CA TYR A 58 -2.67 -4.12 10.75
C TYR A 58 -3.57 -4.94 9.81
N ARG A 59 -4.05 -4.34 8.69
CA ARG A 59 -4.91 -5.03 7.70
C ARG A 59 -4.19 -6.19 7.05
N GLY A 60 -2.97 -5.97 6.57
CA GLY A 60 -2.14 -7.02 5.96
C GLY A 60 -1.79 -8.11 6.96
N ARG A 61 -1.48 -7.75 8.21
CA ARG A 61 -1.22 -8.72 9.29
C ARG A 61 -2.43 -9.61 9.58
N GLN A 62 -3.66 -9.07 9.56
CA GLN A 62 -4.87 -9.89 9.73
C GLN A 62 -5.06 -10.91 8.61
N ALA A 63 -4.67 -10.57 7.38
CA ALA A 63 -4.70 -11.50 6.26
C ALA A 63 -3.65 -12.62 6.40
N LEU A 64 -2.45 -12.28 6.86
CA LEU A 64 -1.41 -13.27 7.15
C LEU A 64 -1.79 -14.20 8.31
N LYS A 65 -2.51 -13.69 9.32
CA LYS A 65 -3.08 -14.53 10.40
C LYS A 65 -4.09 -15.55 9.88
N LEU A 66 -4.86 -15.22 8.84
CA LEU A 66 -5.82 -16.13 8.24
C LEU A 66 -5.16 -17.45 7.75
N ILE A 67 -3.90 -17.35 7.34
CA ILE A 67 -3.10 -18.47 6.82
C ILE A 67 -1.91 -18.85 7.72
N ASP A 68 -1.91 -18.40 8.97
CA ASP A 68 -0.91 -18.71 10.00
C ASP A 68 0.53 -18.28 9.66
N LEU A 69 0.72 -17.24 8.83
CA LEU A 69 2.04 -16.74 8.41
C LEU A 69 2.45 -15.41 9.04
N GLU A 70 1.62 -14.78 9.87
CA GLU A 70 1.94 -13.47 10.44
C GLU A 70 3.22 -13.49 11.27
N ASP A 71 3.35 -14.45 12.19
CA ASP A 71 4.51 -14.53 13.08
C ASP A 71 5.80 -14.80 12.31
N LYS A 72 5.77 -15.69 11.31
CA LYS A 72 6.92 -15.98 10.45
C LYS A 72 7.43 -14.72 9.75
N ILE A 73 6.54 -13.91 9.21
CA ILE A 73 6.90 -12.72 8.43
C ILE A 73 7.30 -11.57 9.34
N VAL A 74 6.53 -11.29 10.39
CA VAL A 74 6.74 -10.11 11.25
C VAL A 74 7.98 -10.29 12.14
N ASN A 75 8.16 -11.47 12.75
CA ASN A 75 9.20 -11.67 13.75
C ASN A 75 10.58 -12.00 13.14
N HIS A 76 10.63 -12.52 11.91
CA HIS A 76 11.90 -12.92 11.29
C HIS A 76 12.43 -11.96 10.25
N HIS A 77 11.55 -11.24 9.54
CA HIS A 77 11.94 -10.38 8.41
C HIS A 77 11.26 -9.00 8.42
N GLY A 78 10.43 -8.72 9.42
CA GLY A 78 9.75 -7.44 9.55
C GLY A 78 10.57 -6.42 10.34
N ILE A 79 11.02 -5.35 9.70
CA ILE A 79 11.68 -4.24 10.39
C ILE A 79 10.61 -3.28 10.92
N SER A 80 10.51 -3.19 12.24
CA SER A 80 9.48 -2.36 12.90
C SER A 80 9.78 -0.87 12.74
N MET A 81 8.87 -0.13 12.14
CA MET A 81 8.92 1.32 11.99
C MET A 81 7.88 1.99 12.90
N ARG A 82 8.34 2.80 13.83
CA ARG A 82 7.48 3.52 14.79
C ARG A 82 6.98 4.87 14.29
N GLY A 83 7.60 5.41 13.24
CA GLY A 83 7.29 6.75 12.76
C GLY A 83 7.93 7.09 11.43
N ARG A 84 7.82 8.35 11.06
CA ARG A 84 8.51 8.97 9.93
C ARG A 84 9.66 9.82 10.47
N MET A 85 10.80 9.84 9.78
CA MET A 85 11.87 10.81 10.00
C MET A 85 11.87 11.80 8.84
N LEU A 86 11.53 13.05 9.12
CA LEU A 86 11.53 14.12 8.10
C LEU A 86 12.90 14.76 8.03
N HIS A 87 13.44 14.85 6.81
CA HIS A 87 14.73 15.47 6.50
C HIS A 87 14.50 16.85 5.89
N GLY A 88 14.80 17.89 6.65
CA GLY A 88 14.77 19.28 6.19
C GLY A 88 15.85 19.55 5.13
N LYS A 89 15.63 20.54 4.26
CA LYS A 89 16.66 20.97 3.29
C LYS A 89 17.87 21.60 3.99
N ASP A 90 17.70 22.06 5.21
CA ASP A 90 18.74 22.59 6.10
C ASP A 90 19.50 21.53 6.90
N GLY A 91 19.26 20.23 6.63
CA GLY A 91 19.82 19.10 7.36
C GLY A 91 19.14 18.78 8.69
N SER A 92 18.08 19.51 9.05
CA SER A 92 17.31 19.22 10.28
C SER A 92 16.56 17.91 10.18
N LEU A 93 16.50 17.16 11.30
CA LEU A 93 15.74 15.94 11.44
C LEU A 93 14.56 16.13 12.37
N LYS A 94 13.38 15.72 11.94
CA LYS A 94 12.16 15.80 12.76
C LYS A 94 11.42 14.46 12.76
N GLU A 95 11.34 13.86 13.95
CA GLU A 95 10.58 12.63 14.15
C GLU A 95 9.08 12.89 14.18
N MET A 96 8.31 12.02 13.52
CA MET A 96 6.85 12.00 13.53
C MET A 96 6.33 10.60 13.87
N ILE A 97 6.11 10.32 15.15
CA ILE A 97 5.60 9.02 15.62
C ILE A 97 4.21 8.74 15.00
N TYR A 98 3.98 7.50 14.54
CA TYR A 98 2.70 7.08 13.96
C TYR A 98 1.58 7.05 15.00
N ASP A 99 1.84 6.39 16.13
CA ASP A 99 0.88 6.24 17.22
C ASP A 99 1.57 6.39 18.58
N SER A 100 1.48 7.59 19.13
CA SER A 100 2.07 7.89 20.44
C SER A 100 1.27 7.31 21.60
N VAL A 101 0.02 6.91 21.37
CA VAL A 101 -0.91 6.42 22.41
C VAL A 101 -0.81 4.91 22.58
N LYS A 102 -1.16 4.15 21.52
CA LYS A 102 -1.18 2.67 21.53
C LYS A 102 0.16 2.05 21.11
N LYS A 103 1.14 2.89 20.70
CA LYS A 103 2.49 2.46 20.26
C LYS A 103 2.46 1.47 19.07
N ASN A 104 1.44 1.54 18.23
CA ASN A 104 1.36 0.73 17.03
C ASN A 104 2.48 1.10 16.05
N THR A 105 3.00 0.08 15.36
CA THR A 105 4.09 0.20 14.37
C THR A 105 3.68 -0.39 13.03
N LEU A 106 4.36 0.03 11.98
CA LEU A 106 4.33 -0.62 10.68
C LEU A 106 5.60 -1.47 10.53
N TYR A 107 5.60 -2.41 9.58
CA TYR A 107 6.76 -3.24 9.34
C TYR A 107 7.21 -3.08 7.89
N SER A 108 8.49 -2.75 7.68
CA SER A 108 9.10 -2.88 6.37
C SER A 108 9.37 -4.35 6.08
N VAL A 109 8.94 -4.83 4.92
CA VAL A 109 9.11 -6.24 4.50
C VAL A 109 9.44 -6.27 3.01
N SER A 110 10.45 -7.06 2.63
CA SER A 110 10.78 -7.28 1.24
C SER A 110 9.61 -7.89 0.47
N ARG A 111 9.24 -7.26 -0.64
CA ARG A 111 8.16 -7.74 -1.52
C ARG A 111 8.50 -9.10 -2.12
N LEU A 112 9.75 -9.30 -2.51
CA LEU A 112 10.23 -10.55 -3.09
C LEU A 112 10.09 -11.68 -2.06
N TYR A 113 10.64 -11.47 -0.86
CA TYR A 113 10.55 -12.44 0.23
C TYR A 113 9.09 -12.78 0.57
N MET A 114 8.24 -11.76 0.74
CA MET A 114 6.81 -11.98 1.01
C MET A 114 6.15 -12.87 -0.05
N ASN A 115 6.45 -12.63 -1.34
CA ASN A 115 5.87 -13.43 -2.41
C ASN A 115 6.40 -14.87 -2.43
N GLN A 116 7.69 -15.06 -2.18
CA GLN A 116 8.29 -16.40 -2.06
C GLN A 116 7.64 -17.19 -0.92
N VAL A 117 7.53 -16.60 0.26
CA VAL A 117 6.90 -17.25 1.44
C VAL A 117 5.43 -17.63 1.16
N LEU A 118 4.68 -16.77 0.46
CA LEU A 118 3.29 -17.07 0.12
C LEU A 118 3.16 -18.19 -0.92
N LEU A 119 4.07 -18.27 -1.90
CA LEU A 119 4.09 -19.35 -2.88
C LEU A 119 4.55 -20.67 -2.24
N ASP A 120 5.54 -20.64 -1.36
CA ASP A 120 5.98 -21.81 -0.61
C ASP A 120 4.85 -22.37 0.25
N ALA A 121 4.18 -21.50 1.01
CA ALA A 121 3.03 -21.91 1.80
C ALA A 121 1.86 -22.43 0.95
N ALA A 122 1.64 -21.89 -0.23
CA ALA A 122 0.62 -22.40 -1.15
C ALA A 122 0.97 -23.81 -1.65
N ASP A 123 2.23 -24.07 -1.95
CA ASP A 123 2.74 -25.37 -2.41
C ASP A 123 2.64 -26.47 -1.35
N GLU A 124 2.64 -26.10 -0.04
CA GLU A 124 2.45 -27.05 1.06
C GLU A 124 1.02 -27.64 1.11
N TYR A 125 0.04 -27.00 0.45
CA TYR A 125 -1.33 -27.53 0.43
C TYR A 125 -1.50 -28.54 -0.71
N PRO A 126 -1.84 -29.82 -0.44
CA PRO A 126 -2.06 -30.83 -1.50
C PRO A 126 -3.19 -30.46 -2.48
N ALA A 127 -4.07 -29.56 -2.08
CA ALA A 127 -5.18 -29.07 -2.89
C ALA A 127 -4.78 -27.91 -3.86
N VAL A 128 -3.55 -27.41 -3.75
CA VAL A 128 -3.02 -26.31 -4.59
C VAL A 128 -2.11 -26.88 -5.66
N THR A 129 -2.19 -26.32 -6.86
CA THR A 129 -1.24 -26.59 -7.95
C THR A 129 -0.82 -25.28 -8.58
N LEU A 130 0.49 -25.01 -8.64
CA LEU A 130 1.07 -23.80 -9.22
C LEU A 130 1.53 -24.08 -10.66
N PHE A 131 1.08 -23.26 -11.59
CA PHE A 131 1.45 -23.32 -13.02
C PHE A 131 2.14 -22.01 -13.41
N PHE A 132 3.46 -22.04 -13.54
CA PHE A 132 4.26 -20.91 -14.03
C PHE A 132 4.38 -20.93 -15.56
N ASN A 133 4.79 -19.82 -16.14
CA ASN A 133 4.92 -19.65 -17.60
C ASN A 133 3.57 -19.84 -18.35
N HIS A 134 2.44 -19.46 -17.74
CA HIS A 134 1.12 -19.58 -18.30
C HIS A 134 0.43 -18.21 -18.40
N LYS A 135 0.34 -17.66 -19.61
CA LYS A 135 -0.30 -16.36 -19.87
C LYS A 135 -1.77 -16.56 -20.24
N LEU A 136 -2.67 -15.94 -19.49
CA LEU A 136 -4.09 -15.91 -19.86
C LEU A 136 -4.29 -15.16 -21.18
N LEU A 137 -4.96 -15.80 -22.13
CA LEU A 137 -5.35 -15.22 -23.42
C LEU A 137 -6.80 -14.75 -23.41
N GLU A 138 -7.70 -15.65 -23.03
CA GLU A 138 -9.16 -15.44 -23.02
C GLU A 138 -9.81 -16.12 -21.83
N ALA A 139 -10.96 -15.58 -21.41
CA ALA A 139 -11.83 -16.21 -20.42
C ALA A 139 -13.30 -15.99 -20.77
N ASP A 140 -14.09 -17.05 -20.72
CA ASP A 140 -15.54 -17.04 -20.69
C ASP A 140 -15.98 -17.01 -19.21
N LEU A 141 -16.31 -15.80 -18.75
CA LEU A 141 -16.58 -15.55 -17.33
C LEU A 141 -17.90 -16.18 -16.85
N ASP A 142 -18.83 -16.47 -17.74
CA ASP A 142 -20.12 -17.10 -17.38
C ASP A 142 -20.00 -18.60 -17.23
N ASN A 143 -19.29 -19.22 -18.17
CA ASN A 143 -19.12 -20.66 -18.19
C ASN A 143 -17.91 -21.13 -17.38
N GLY A 144 -17.01 -20.21 -16.98
CA GLY A 144 -15.82 -20.54 -16.20
C GLY A 144 -14.70 -21.15 -17.05
N LYS A 145 -14.64 -20.90 -18.35
CA LYS A 145 -13.64 -21.46 -19.26
C LYS A 145 -12.51 -20.46 -19.51
N LEU A 146 -11.27 -20.92 -19.44
CA LEU A 146 -10.09 -20.09 -19.67
C LEU A 146 -9.15 -20.75 -20.68
N LYS A 147 -8.49 -19.90 -21.49
CA LYS A 147 -7.43 -20.30 -22.41
C LYS A 147 -6.12 -19.67 -21.97
N PHE A 148 -5.12 -20.51 -21.75
CA PHE A 148 -3.77 -20.08 -21.44
C PHE A 148 -2.81 -20.47 -22.55
N SER A 149 -1.79 -19.63 -22.79
CA SER A 149 -0.62 -19.97 -23.59
C SER A 149 0.57 -20.20 -22.67
N LYS A 150 1.26 -21.32 -22.86
CA LYS A 150 2.57 -21.56 -22.24
C LYS A 150 3.59 -20.63 -22.90
N THR A 151 4.24 -19.75 -22.13
CA THR A 151 5.14 -18.72 -22.68
C THR A 151 6.40 -19.29 -23.32
N ASN A 152 6.84 -20.48 -22.89
CA ASN A 152 8.02 -21.18 -23.37
C ASN A 152 7.77 -22.00 -24.63
N THR A 153 6.58 -22.60 -24.85
CA THR A 153 6.25 -23.48 -25.96
C THR A 153 5.19 -22.92 -26.89
N GLN A 154 4.50 -21.83 -26.50
CA GLN A 154 3.34 -21.26 -27.20
C GLN A 154 2.14 -22.22 -27.30
N GLU A 155 2.19 -23.36 -26.63
CA GLU A 155 1.09 -24.31 -26.54
C GLU A 155 -0.13 -23.65 -25.86
N VAL A 156 -1.30 -23.82 -26.43
CA VAL A 156 -2.56 -23.31 -25.85
C VAL A 156 -3.27 -24.44 -25.15
N ILE A 157 -3.65 -24.21 -23.90
CA ILE A 157 -4.44 -25.12 -23.08
C ILE A 157 -5.78 -24.48 -22.74
N GLU A 158 -6.84 -25.28 -22.67
CA GLU A 158 -8.14 -24.88 -22.20
C GLU A 158 -8.44 -25.56 -20.86
N VAL A 159 -8.96 -24.78 -19.91
CA VAL A 159 -9.30 -25.27 -18.58
C VAL A 159 -10.64 -24.67 -18.15
N GLU A 160 -11.30 -25.33 -17.19
CA GLU A 160 -12.59 -24.90 -16.66
C GLU A 160 -12.53 -24.81 -15.11
N ALA A 161 -13.31 -23.90 -14.54
CA ALA A 161 -13.40 -23.66 -13.09
C ALA A 161 -14.82 -23.33 -12.65
N ASP A 162 -15.11 -23.62 -11.38
CA ASP A 162 -16.34 -23.15 -10.71
C ASP A 162 -16.26 -21.66 -10.37
N LEU A 163 -15.04 -21.17 -10.08
CA LEU A 163 -14.76 -19.77 -9.75
C LEU A 163 -13.43 -19.34 -10.36
N ILE A 164 -13.41 -18.16 -10.97
CA ILE A 164 -12.20 -17.49 -11.50
C ILE A 164 -11.86 -16.32 -10.59
N ILE A 165 -10.62 -16.26 -10.10
CA ILE A 165 -10.09 -15.11 -9.33
C ILE A 165 -9.01 -14.42 -10.15
N GLY A 166 -9.25 -13.18 -10.58
CA GLY A 166 -8.26 -12.33 -11.20
C GLY A 166 -7.42 -11.61 -10.15
N ALA A 167 -6.19 -12.07 -9.93
CA ALA A 167 -5.16 -11.45 -9.10
C ALA A 167 -3.92 -11.07 -9.94
N ASP A 168 -4.15 -10.75 -11.21
CA ASP A 168 -3.17 -10.55 -12.28
C ASP A 168 -2.69 -9.09 -12.42
N GLY A 169 -2.83 -8.31 -11.35
CA GLY A 169 -2.22 -7.01 -11.17
C GLY A 169 -2.84 -5.87 -11.99
N ALA A 170 -2.16 -4.73 -12.00
CA ALA A 170 -2.68 -3.48 -12.59
C ALA A 170 -3.02 -3.60 -14.09
N HIS A 171 -2.37 -4.49 -14.82
CA HIS A 171 -2.63 -4.74 -16.25
C HIS A 171 -3.55 -5.95 -16.50
N SER A 172 -4.37 -6.32 -15.54
CA SER A 172 -5.22 -7.51 -15.50
C SER A 172 -5.90 -7.86 -16.84
N THR A 173 -5.71 -9.10 -17.26
CA THR A 173 -6.40 -9.68 -18.40
C THR A 173 -7.82 -10.10 -18.03
N VAL A 174 -8.05 -10.58 -16.81
CA VAL A 174 -9.41 -10.90 -16.31
C VAL A 174 -10.29 -9.65 -16.34
N ARG A 175 -9.79 -8.50 -15.84
CA ARG A 175 -10.51 -7.23 -15.94
C ARG A 175 -10.78 -6.82 -17.38
N LYS A 176 -9.84 -7.05 -18.33
CA LYS A 176 -10.06 -6.77 -19.75
C LYS A 176 -11.21 -7.60 -20.34
N MET A 177 -11.45 -8.81 -19.84
CA MET A 177 -12.62 -9.61 -20.26
C MET A 177 -13.91 -9.02 -19.66
N MET A 178 -13.88 -8.55 -18.43
CA MET A 178 -15.03 -7.86 -17.81
C MET A 178 -15.40 -6.58 -18.57
N LEU A 179 -14.41 -5.80 -19.05
CA LEU A 179 -14.61 -4.58 -19.84
C LEU A 179 -15.39 -4.79 -21.14
N LYS A 180 -15.38 -5.99 -21.69
CA LYS A 180 -16.17 -6.34 -22.90
C LYS A 180 -17.67 -6.50 -22.60
N ARG A 181 -18.09 -6.40 -21.36
CA ARG A 181 -19.45 -6.68 -20.93
C ARG A 181 -20.18 -5.40 -20.49
N PRO A 182 -21.48 -5.27 -20.78
CA PRO A 182 -22.28 -4.16 -20.31
C PRO A 182 -22.32 -4.08 -18.78
N GLY A 183 -22.32 -2.86 -18.23
CA GLY A 183 -22.44 -2.62 -16.79
C GLY A 183 -21.14 -2.72 -16.00
N PHE A 184 -19.98 -2.69 -16.67
CA PHE A 184 -18.68 -2.61 -16.03
C PHE A 184 -18.08 -1.21 -16.20
N ASP A 185 -17.92 -0.50 -15.10
CA ASP A 185 -17.26 0.82 -15.06
C ASP A 185 -15.77 0.66 -14.84
N PHE A 186 -14.98 1.44 -15.55
CA PHE A 186 -13.51 1.42 -15.46
C PHE A 186 -12.94 2.81 -15.60
N SER A 187 -12.02 3.16 -14.69
CA SER A 187 -11.18 4.35 -14.76
C SER A 187 -9.73 3.98 -14.54
N GLN A 188 -8.86 4.46 -15.41
CA GLN A 188 -7.42 4.31 -15.31
C GLN A 188 -6.78 5.66 -15.52
N ILE A 189 -6.02 6.13 -14.53
CA ILE A 189 -5.36 7.43 -14.57
C ILE A 189 -3.88 7.22 -14.29
N TYR A 190 -3.03 7.72 -15.20
CA TYR A 190 -1.62 7.92 -14.93
C TYR A 190 -1.46 9.33 -14.36
N ILE A 191 -0.84 9.42 -13.18
CA ILE A 191 -0.56 10.73 -12.61
C ILE A 191 0.66 11.36 -13.29
N GLU A 192 0.77 12.68 -13.21
CA GLU A 192 1.88 13.45 -13.83
C GLU A 192 3.24 13.14 -13.21
N HIS A 193 3.24 12.44 -12.06
CA HIS A 193 4.45 12.08 -11.33
C HIS A 193 4.84 10.63 -11.63
N GLY A 194 6.16 10.44 -11.69
CA GLY A 194 6.79 9.14 -11.75
C GLY A 194 7.73 8.93 -10.57
N TYR A 195 8.48 7.83 -10.60
CA TYR A 195 9.50 7.54 -9.61
C TYR A 195 10.74 6.87 -10.21
N VAL A 196 11.84 7.08 -9.54
CA VAL A 196 13.10 6.35 -9.74
C VAL A 196 13.50 5.73 -8.40
N GLU A 197 13.90 4.48 -8.42
CA GLU A 197 14.39 3.76 -7.25
C GLU A 197 15.90 3.90 -7.15
N LEU A 198 16.38 4.11 -5.92
CA LEU A 198 17.78 4.27 -5.58
C LEU A 198 18.13 3.30 -4.45
N ASN A 199 19.31 2.74 -4.49
CA ASN A 199 19.84 1.95 -3.38
C ASN A 199 20.74 2.80 -2.49
N ILE A 200 20.48 2.78 -1.19
CA ILE A 200 21.37 3.36 -0.16
C ILE A 200 22.02 2.18 0.55
N PRO A 201 23.33 1.94 0.34
CA PRO A 201 24.00 0.76 0.87
C PRO A 201 24.12 0.82 2.41
N PRO A 202 24.29 -0.33 3.06
CA PRO A 202 24.63 -0.39 4.48
C PRO A 202 26.03 0.20 4.71
N ARG A 203 26.26 0.71 5.92
CA ARG A 203 27.56 1.20 6.34
C ARG A 203 28.37 0.07 6.95
N MET A 204 29.66 -0.05 6.61
CA MET A 204 30.59 -0.93 7.32
C MET A 204 30.78 -0.46 8.76
N ILE A 205 30.71 -1.37 9.73
CA ILE A 205 30.97 -1.07 11.15
C ILE A 205 32.42 -0.65 11.36
N ASP A 206 33.33 -1.29 10.63
CA ASP A 206 34.74 -1.00 10.68
C ASP A 206 35.38 -1.25 9.29
N GLU A 207 35.76 -0.18 8.61
CA GLU A 207 36.39 -0.26 7.27
C GLU A 207 37.69 -1.05 7.25
N LYS A 208 38.40 -1.12 8.39
CA LYS A 208 39.65 -1.87 8.53
C LYS A 208 39.43 -3.34 8.87
N ASN A 209 38.22 -3.69 9.30
CA ASN A 209 37.86 -5.06 9.67
C ASN A 209 36.45 -5.40 9.14
N PRO A 210 36.34 -5.75 7.82
CA PRO A 210 35.05 -6.06 7.18
C PRO A 210 34.27 -7.22 7.82
N GLU A 211 34.96 -8.11 8.57
CA GLU A 211 34.34 -9.24 9.25
C GLU A 211 33.38 -8.81 10.38
N ARG A 212 33.48 -7.57 10.85
CA ARG A 212 32.54 -7.00 11.83
C ARG A 212 31.12 -6.78 11.28
N GLY A 213 30.96 -6.90 9.96
CA GLY A 213 29.66 -6.77 9.29
C GLY A 213 29.24 -5.33 9.01
N HIS A 214 27.93 -5.15 8.81
CA HIS A 214 27.33 -3.91 8.38
C HIS A 214 26.27 -3.43 9.38
N GLU A 215 26.03 -2.12 9.38
CA GLU A 215 24.97 -1.48 10.15
C GLU A 215 24.14 -0.54 9.25
N PHE A 216 22.96 -0.17 9.70
CA PHE A 216 22.16 0.84 9.03
C PHE A 216 22.85 2.21 9.05
N CYS A 217 22.89 2.89 7.90
CA CYS A 217 23.45 4.25 7.81
C CYS A 217 22.50 5.33 8.37
N MET A 218 21.24 4.99 8.54
CA MET A 218 20.18 5.82 9.17
C MET A 218 19.37 4.99 10.16
N SER A 219 18.44 5.63 10.89
CA SER A 219 17.57 4.94 11.84
C SER A 219 16.63 3.93 11.16
N SER A 220 16.80 2.63 11.40
CA SER A 220 15.99 1.56 10.78
C SER A 220 14.53 1.53 11.26
N ASN A 221 14.19 2.16 12.38
CA ASN A 221 12.83 2.14 12.90
C ASN A 221 11.97 3.33 12.44
N HIS A 222 12.32 3.92 11.27
CA HIS A 222 11.60 5.01 10.64
C HIS A 222 11.48 4.81 9.12
N LEU A 223 10.36 5.30 8.57
CA LEU A 223 10.28 5.68 7.18
C LEU A 223 10.94 7.06 7.02
N HIS A 224 12.04 7.16 6.30
CA HIS A 224 12.69 8.44 6.02
C HIS A 224 11.98 9.16 4.89
N ILE A 225 11.78 10.48 5.02
CA ILE A 225 11.09 11.32 4.03
C ILE A 225 11.84 12.64 3.88
N TRP A 226 12.14 13.00 2.64
CA TRP A 226 12.67 14.31 2.23
C TRP A 226 11.58 15.09 1.48
N PRO A 227 10.72 15.85 2.18
CA PRO A 227 9.68 16.64 1.54
C PRO A 227 10.29 17.87 0.85
N ARG A 228 9.92 18.13 -0.41
CA ARG A 228 10.42 19.24 -1.25
C ARG A 228 9.31 19.99 -1.96
N GLY A 229 8.09 19.99 -1.42
CA GLY A 229 6.92 20.70 -1.97
C GLY A 229 6.30 19.98 -3.16
N THR A 230 6.85 20.13 -4.35
CA THR A 230 6.33 19.49 -5.57
C THR A 230 6.79 18.06 -5.77
N PHE A 231 7.86 17.64 -5.12
CA PHE A 231 8.41 16.30 -5.16
C PHE A 231 8.93 15.86 -3.78
N MET A 232 9.27 14.60 -3.65
CA MET A 232 9.83 14.07 -2.41
C MET A 232 10.69 12.83 -2.68
N MET A 233 11.56 12.51 -1.73
CA MET A 233 12.21 11.21 -1.65
C MET A 233 11.76 10.51 -0.38
N ILE A 234 11.67 9.18 -0.42
CA ILE A 234 11.48 8.33 0.76
C ILE A 234 12.58 7.28 0.79
N ALA A 235 12.85 6.73 1.97
CA ALA A 235 13.71 5.55 2.09
C ALA A 235 13.16 4.62 3.19
N MET A 236 13.12 3.32 2.87
CA MET A 236 12.65 2.25 3.76
C MET A 236 13.81 1.30 4.06
N PRO A 237 13.93 0.82 5.32
CA PRO A 237 14.99 -0.10 5.72
C PRO A 237 14.75 -1.51 5.17
N ASN A 238 15.81 -2.17 4.75
CA ASN A 238 15.87 -3.55 4.26
C ASN A 238 16.56 -4.47 5.26
N ASP A 239 16.28 -5.76 5.18
CA ASP A 239 16.81 -6.80 6.08
C ASP A 239 18.36 -6.93 6.00
N ASP A 240 18.95 -6.57 4.88
CA ASP A 240 20.41 -6.52 4.66
C ASP A 240 21.09 -5.25 5.19
N HIS A 241 20.40 -4.45 5.99
CA HIS A 241 20.81 -3.16 6.53
C HIS A 241 20.95 -2.02 5.49
N SER A 242 20.58 -2.24 4.24
CA SER A 242 20.44 -1.18 3.24
C SER A 242 19.12 -0.42 3.38
N PHE A 243 18.93 0.63 2.55
CA PHE A 243 17.63 1.27 2.38
C PHE A 243 17.24 1.32 0.91
N THR A 244 16.00 1.00 0.61
CA THR A 244 15.40 1.28 -0.69
C THR A 244 14.89 2.70 -0.72
N GLY A 245 15.59 3.56 -1.47
CA GLY A 245 15.23 4.95 -1.72
C GLY A 245 14.31 5.07 -2.93
N ASN A 246 13.30 5.94 -2.86
CA ASN A 246 12.43 6.25 -4.00
C ASN A 246 12.25 7.75 -4.13
N ILE A 247 12.69 8.33 -5.24
CA ILE A 247 12.37 9.71 -5.58
C ILE A 247 11.09 9.76 -6.41
N PHE A 248 10.10 10.53 -5.95
CA PHE A 248 8.84 10.80 -6.62
C PHE A 248 8.81 12.25 -7.08
N ALA A 249 8.73 12.49 -8.38
CA ALA A 249 8.71 13.83 -8.94
C ALA A 249 7.87 13.89 -10.24
N PRO A 250 7.49 15.09 -10.70
CA PRO A 250 6.94 15.25 -12.04
C PRO A 250 7.82 14.59 -13.09
N LEU A 251 7.19 13.88 -14.04
CA LEU A 251 7.92 13.13 -15.07
C LEU A 251 8.83 14.03 -15.92
N ASP A 252 8.45 15.28 -16.15
CA ASP A 252 9.27 16.26 -16.88
C ASP A 252 10.57 16.56 -16.12
N ILE A 253 10.53 16.64 -14.76
CA ILE A 253 11.74 16.80 -13.94
C ILE A 253 12.61 15.55 -14.07
N LEU A 254 12.04 14.35 -13.85
CA LEU A 254 12.81 13.10 -13.90
C LEU A 254 13.42 12.86 -15.29
N ASN A 255 12.66 13.09 -16.35
CA ASN A 255 13.15 12.95 -17.73
C ASN A 255 14.14 14.06 -18.12
N GLY A 256 14.05 15.23 -17.48
CA GLY A 256 14.98 16.33 -17.65
C GLY A 256 16.38 16.10 -17.04
N LEU A 257 16.49 15.13 -16.11
CA LEU A 257 17.76 14.68 -15.53
C LEU A 257 18.48 13.68 -16.46
N ASP A 258 18.72 14.07 -17.70
CA ASP A 258 19.19 13.24 -18.80
C ASP A 258 20.72 13.11 -18.90
N THR A 259 21.48 13.83 -18.05
CA THR A 259 22.94 13.79 -18.00
C THR A 259 23.46 13.57 -16.58
N PRO A 260 24.64 12.92 -16.42
CA PRO A 260 25.28 12.75 -15.10
C PRO A 260 25.40 14.05 -14.31
N LYS A 261 25.81 15.14 -14.96
CA LYS A 261 25.95 16.44 -14.32
C LYS A 261 24.62 16.95 -13.74
N LYS A 262 23.53 16.88 -14.51
CA LYS A 262 22.21 17.31 -14.04
C LYS A 262 21.72 16.49 -12.84
N VAL A 263 21.96 15.18 -12.83
CA VAL A 263 21.63 14.32 -11.69
C VAL A 263 22.39 14.75 -10.44
N VAL A 264 23.72 14.92 -10.56
CA VAL A 264 24.56 15.33 -9.44
C VAL A 264 24.16 16.73 -8.93
N ASP A 265 23.98 17.70 -9.83
CA ASP A 265 23.58 19.06 -9.46
C ASP A 265 22.23 19.05 -8.71
N PHE A 266 21.23 18.31 -9.24
CA PHE A 266 19.89 18.19 -8.63
C PHE A 266 19.96 17.57 -7.23
N PHE A 267 20.66 16.45 -7.06
CA PHE A 267 20.76 15.79 -5.75
C PHE A 267 21.58 16.60 -4.75
N THR A 268 22.66 17.24 -5.19
CA THR A 268 23.45 18.14 -4.34
C THR A 268 22.63 19.33 -3.85
N GLU A 269 21.77 19.89 -4.70
CA GLU A 269 20.92 21.02 -4.31
C GLU A 269 19.73 20.61 -3.45
N GLN A 270 19.05 19.52 -3.78
CA GLN A 270 17.78 19.16 -3.16
C GLN A 270 17.90 18.10 -2.04
N PHE A 271 18.93 17.26 -2.10
CA PHE A 271 19.12 16.09 -1.22
C PHE A 271 20.60 15.94 -0.81
N SER A 272 21.22 17.04 -0.38
CA SER A 272 22.66 17.08 -0.06
C SER A 272 23.09 16.05 0.99
N ASP A 273 22.19 15.69 1.92
CA ASP A 273 22.40 14.69 2.95
C ASP A 273 22.30 13.24 2.44
N VAL A 274 21.67 13.02 1.27
CA VAL A 274 21.53 11.69 0.66
C VAL A 274 22.79 11.28 -0.12
N VAL A 275 23.47 12.22 -0.78
CA VAL A 275 24.63 11.92 -1.62
C VAL A 275 25.72 11.14 -0.88
N PRO A 276 26.17 11.55 0.32
CA PRO A 276 27.15 10.78 1.09
C PRO A 276 26.61 9.43 1.59
N LEU A 277 25.31 9.25 1.74
CA LEU A 277 24.69 7.97 2.12
C LEU A 277 24.72 6.95 0.97
N ILE A 278 24.60 7.40 -0.27
CA ILE A 278 24.73 6.55 -1.47
C ILE A 278 26.18 6.16 -1.73
N GLY A 279 27.15 6.95 -1.24
CA GLY A 279 28.59 6.71 -1.32
C GLY A 279 29.32 7.72 -2.18
N SER A 280 29.03 7.81 -3.49
CA SER A 280 29.71 8.73 -4.38
C SER A 280 28.77 9.32 -5.45
N HIS A 281 29.19 10.41 -6.10
CA HIS A 281 28.47 10.96 -7.23
C HIS A 281 28.35 9.96 -8.39
N GLN A 282 29.39 9.14 -8.62
CA GLN A 282 29.35 8.11 -9.67
C GLN A 282 28.31 7.03 -9.32
N THR A 283 28.30 6.53 -8.08
CA THR A 283 27.32 5.54 -7.61
C THR A 283 25.88 6.06 -7.72
N LEU A 284 25.65 7.35 -7.38
CA LEU A 284 24.37 8.00 -7.55
C LEU A 284 23.92 8.02 -9.02
N VAL A 285 24.83 8.39 -9.92
CA VAL A 285 24.57 8.44 -11.37
C VAL A 285 24.24 7.06 -11.91
N ASP A 286 25.05 6.05 -11.55
CA ASP A 286 24.86 4.68 -11.98
C ASP A 286 23.50 4.14 -11.50
N ASN A 287 23.16 4.33 -10.23
CA ASN A 287 21.86 3.95 -9.67
C ASN A 287 20.69 4.66 -10.40
N PHE A 288 20.82 5.96 -10.64
CA PHE A 288 19.75 6.74 -11.27
C PHE A 288 19.46 6.29 -12.71
N PHE A 289 20.51 6.00 -13.49
CA PHE A 289 20.36 5.58 -14.90
C PHE A 289 20.15 4.08 -15.09
N MET A 290 20.28 3.28 -14.03
CA MET A 290 20.01 1.83 -14.09
C MET A 290 18.59 1.53 -14.52
N VAL A 291 17.62 2.36 -14.12
CA VAL A 291 16.19 2.19 -14.39
C VAL A 291 15.59 3.49 -14.91
N LYS A 292 14.81 3.40 -15.98
CA LYS A 292 14.04 4.55 -16.47
C LYS A 292 12.95 4.96 -15.47
N PRO A 293 12.60 6.25 -15.39
CA PRO A 293 11.47 6.71 -14.60
C PRO A 293 10.20 5.94 -14.91
N LYS A 294 9.53 5.42 -13.89
CA LYS A 294 8.28 4.66 -13.99
C LYS A 294 7.10 5.55 -13.67
N SER A 295 6.04 5.44 -14.48
CA SER A 295 4.77 6.12 -14.23
C SER A 295 3.99 5.46 -13.10
N LEU A 296 3.18 6.24 -12.42
CA LEU A 296 2.28 5.78 -11.37
C LEU A 296 0.84 5.76 -11.88
N ILE A 297 0.15 4.66 -11.60
CA ILE A 297 -1.19 4.37 -12.09
C ILE A 297 -2.19 4.28 -10.94
N SER A 298 -3.39 4.80 -11.14
CA SER A 298 -4.55 4.58 -10.27
C SER A 298 -5.67 3.96 -11.07
N ILE A 299 -6.26 2.88 -10.56
CA ILE A 299 -7.34 2.13 -11.19
C ILE A 299 -8.54 2.06 -10.25
N LYS A 300 -9.71 2.34 -10.81
CA LYS A 300 -11.00 2.13 -10.16
C LYS A 300 -11.93 1.42 -11.13
N CYS A 301 -12.61 0.40 -10.68
CA CYS A 301 -13.65 -0.28 -11.45
C CYS A 301 -14.82 -0.72 -10.58
N ASN A 302 -15.93 -1.03 -11.21
CA ASN A 302 -17.17 -1.47 -10.58
C ASN A 302 -18.03 -2.18 -11.63
N PRO A 303 -18.58 -3.39 -11.31
CA PRO A 303 -18.40 -4.19 -10.11
C PRO A 303 -17.05 -4.93 -10.08
N TYR A 304 -16.69 -5.61 -8.97
CA TYR A 304 -15.51 -6.47 -8.89
C TYR A 304 -15.80 -7.93 -9.29
N HIS A 305 -17.02 -8.23 -9.70
CA HIS A 305 -17.41 -9.57 -10.15
C HIS A 305 -18.22 -9.53 -11.45
N MET A 306 -18.08 -10.55 -12.27
CA MET A 306 -18.97 -10.83 -13.43
C MET A 306 -19.04 -12.33 -13.69
N GLY A 307 -20.26 -12.87 -13.85
CA GLY A 307 -20.45 -14.30 -14.01
C GLY A 307 -19.83 -15.10 -12.86
N LYS A 308 -18.99 -16.07 -13.18
CA LYS A 308 -18.24 -16.89 -12.23
C LYS A 308 -16.88 -16.27 -11.85
N SER A 309 -16.67 -14.97 -12.01
CA SER A 309 -15.38 -14.37 -11.80
C SER A 309 -15.41 -13.21 -10.80
N ILE A 310 -14.27 -13.00 -10.12
CA ILE A 310 -14.00 -11.88 -9.22
C ILE A 310 -12.57 -11.38 -9.44
N ILE A 311 -12.34 -10.07 -9.30
CA ILE A 311 -11.01 -9.45 -9.34
C ILE A 311 -10.64 -8.91 -7.98
N LEU A 312 -9.36 -9.09 -7.57
CA LEU A 312 -8.82 -8.70 -6.27
C LEU A 312 -7.52 -7.90 -6.45
N GLY A 313 -7.21 -7.08 -5.47
CA GLY A 313 -5.97 -6.29 -5.43
C GLY A 313 -5.84 -5.33 -6.61
N ASP A 314 -4.64 -5.19 -7.15
CA ASP A 314 -4.35 -4.25 -8.24
C ASP A 314 -5.17 -4.51 -9.51
N ALA A 315 -5.67 -5.73 -9.70
CA ALA A 315 -6.60 -6.04 -10.78
C ALA A 315 -7.91 -5.27 -10.63
N ALA A 316 -8.33 -4.97 -9.41
CA ALA A 316 -9.56 -4.26 -9.06
C ALA A 316 -9.33 -2.77 -8.75
N HIS A 317 -8.25 -2.44 -8.03
CA HIS A 317 -8.02 -1.11 -7.44
C HIS A 317 -6.54 -0.77 -7.27
N ALA A 318 -5.74 -0.87 -8.33
CA ALA A 318 -4.36 -0.39 -8.27
C ALA A 318 -4.33 1.08 -7.82
N MET A 319 -3.42 1.39 -6.92
CA MET A 319 -3.29 2.72 -6.33
C MET A 319 -1.85 3.19 -6.29
N VAL A 320 -1.67 4.49 -6.22
CA VAL A 320 -0.35 5.09 -6.02
C VAL A 320 0.22 4.69 -4.65
N PRO A 321 1.55 4.52 -4.50
CA PRO A 321 2.16 3.85 -3.34
C PRO A 321 2.20 4.70 -2.06
N PHE A 322 1.77 5.95 -2.10
CA PHE A 322 2.04 6.95 -1.07
C PHE A 322 1.43 6.65 0.31
N TYR A 323 0.33 5.92 0.37
CA TYR A 323 -0.27 5.50 1.64
C TYR A 323 0.20 4.10 2.09
N ALA A 324 1.06 3.45 1.28
CA ALA A 324 1.52 2.08 1.52
C ALA A 324 0.37 1.08 1.78
N GLN A 325 -0.79 1.28 1.12
CA GLN A 325 -1.98 0.47 1.33
C GLN A 325 -2.29 -0.48 0.16
N GLY A 326 -1.54 -0.45 -0.94
CA GLY A 326 -1.80 -1.33 -2.09
C GLY A 326 -1.86 -2.81 -1.68
N MET A 327 -0.79 -3.34 -1.11
CA MET A 327 -0.77 -4.71 -0.59
C MET A 327 -1.77 -4.92 0.55
N ASN A 328 -1.82 -4.02 1.53
CA ASN A 328 -2.68 -4.18 2.71
C ASN A 328 -4.17 -4.21 2.37
N ALA A 329 -4.61 -3.35 1.45
CA ALA A 329 -5.98 -3.33 0.96
C ALA A 329 -6.30 -4.59 0.13
N ALA A 330 -5.35 -5.03 -0.70
CA ALA A 330 -5.48 -6.23 -1.50
C ALA A 330 -5.52 -7.51 -0.64
N PHE A 331 -4.74 -7.56 0.43
CA PHE A 331 -4.78 -8.64 1.42
C PHE A 331 -6.11 -8.65 2.17
N GLU A 332 -6.63 -7.47 2.52
CA GLU A 332 -7.96 -7.35 3.13
C GLU A 332 -9.08 -7.81 2.19
N ASP A 333 -8.92 -7.72 0.85
CA ASP A 333 -9.88 -8.31 -0.10
C ASP A 333 -10.05 -9.81 0.15
N VAL A 334 -8.95 -10.55 0.36
CA VAL A 334 -8.98 -11.98 0.63
C VAL A 334 -9.68 -12.28 1.96
N VAL A 335 -9.42 -11.47 3.00
CA VAL A 335 -10.10 -11.61 4.30
C VAL A 335 -11.61 -11.36 4.16
N ILE A 336 -12.00 -10.30 3.46
CA ILE A 336 -13.41 -9.97 3.24
C ILE A 336 -14.10 -11.05 2.41
N LEU A 337 -13.44 -11.58 1.37
CA LEU A 337 -13.97 -12.69 0.58
C LEU A 337 -14.21 -13.92 1.48
N ASN A 338 -13.22 -14.27 2.31
CA ASN A 338 -13.33 -15.38 3.25
C ASN A 338 -14.49 -15.18 4.26
N GLU A 339 -14.63 -13.98 4.85
CA GLU A 339 -15.73 -13.63 5.76
C GLU A 339 -17.10 -13.76 5.07
N LEU A 340 -17.24 -13.34 3.81
CA LEU A 340 -18.48 -13.46 3.05
C LEU A 340 -18.79 -14.90 2.65
N MET A 341 -17.79 -15.72 2.35
CA MET A 341 -17.95 -17.15 2.13
C MET A 341 -18.54 -17.83 3.38
N ASP A 342 -18.04 -17.46 4.58
CA ASP A 342 -18.63 -17.95 5.84
C ASP A 342 -20.07 -17.47 6.02
N LEU A 343 -20.34 -16.19 5.79
CA LEU A 343 -21.65 -15.57 5.98
C LEU A 343 -22.74 -16.18 5.09
N TYR A 344 -22.38 -16.50 3.84
CA TYR A 344 -23.34 -17.03 2.85
C TYR A 344 -23.19 -18.54 2.61
N ASN A 345 -22.47 -19.26 3.48
CA ASN A 345 -22.24 -20.72 3.35
C ASN A 345 -21.72 -21.09 1.94
N GLU A 346 -20.75 -20.32 1.44
CA GLU A 346 -20.11 -20.53 0.13
C GLU A 346 -21.05 -20.47 -1.10
N ASP A 347 -22.23 -19.87 -0.96
CA ASP A 347 -23.10 -19.57 -2.08
C ASP A 347 -22.53 -18.40 -2.91
N MET A 348 -21.72 -18.71 -3.95
CA MET A 348 -21.07 -17.69 -4.77
C MET A 348 -22.04 -16.74 -5.46
N SER A 349 -23.28 -17.15 -5.71
CA SER A 349 -24.31 -16.28 -6.27
C SER A 349 -24.65 -15.11 -5.33
N LYS A 350 -24.39 -15.25 -4.03
CA LYS A 350 -24.55 -14.21 -3.00
C LYS A 350 -23.23 -13.57 -2.60
N VAL A 351 -22.16 -14.37 -2.49
CA VAL A 351 -20.83 -13.91 -2.09
C VAL A 351 -20.30 -12.84 -3.05
N LEU A 352 -20.31 -13.11 -4.36
CA LEU A 352 -19.68 -12.22 -5.34
C LEU A 352 -20.36 -10.85 -5.43
N PRO A 353 -21.71 -10.74 -5.49
CA PRO A 353 -22.37 -9.44 -5.43
C PRO A 353 -22.16 -8.71 -4.11
N ALA A 354 -22.19 -9.44 -2.97
CA ALA A 354 -21.96 -8.86 -1.66
C ALA A 354 -20.54 -8.31 -1.52
N PHE A 355 -19.54 -9.01 -2.07
CA PHE A 355 -18.15 -8.54 -2.11
C PHE A 355 -18.03 -7.23 -2.88
N SER A 356 -18.55 -7.17 -4.11
CA SER A 356 -18.53 -5.93 -4.90
C SER A 356 -19.23 -4.77 -4.18
N LYS A 357 -20.40 -5.01 -3.62
CA LYS A 357 -21.16 -4.00 -2.87
C LYS A 357 -20.38 -3.48 -1.65
N LYS A 358 -19.70 -4.37 -0.93
CA LYS A 358 -18.91 -4.01 0.27
C LYS A 358 -17.62 -3.29 -0.11
N ARG A 359 -16.96 -3.72 -1.20
CA ARG A 359 -15.57 -3.39 -1.45
C ARG A 359 -15.33 -2.29 -2.49
N CYS A 360 -16.14 -2.19 -3.58
CA CYS A 360 -15.86 -1.22 -4.65
C CYS A 360 -15.69 0.21 -4.13
N ALA A 361 -16.72 0.75 -3.47
CA ALA A 361 -16.67 2.12 -2.99
C ALA A 361 -15.67 2.32 -1.83
N ASP A 362 -15.34 1.27 -1.08
CA ASP A 362 -14.34 1.31 -0.02
C ASP A 362 -12.93 1.39 -0.60
N ALA A 363 -12.63 0.55 -1.59
CA ALA A 363 -11.35 0.59 -2.29
C ALA A 363 -11.16 1.87 -3.13
N HIS A 364 -12.23 2.42 -3.71
CA HIS A 364 -12.16 3.74 -4.36
C HIS A 364 -11.74 4.83 -3.36
N ALA A 365 -12.23 4.77 -2.11
CA ALA A 365 -11.86 5.73 -1.08
C ALA A 365 -10.37 5.65 -0.73
N ILE A 366 -9.77 4.46 -0.64
CA ILE A 366 -8.33 4.37 -0.37
C ILE A 366 -7.48 4.81 -1.56
N CYS A 367 -7.93 4.63 -2.80
CA CYS A 367 -7.26 5.20 -3.97
C CYS A 367 -7.19 6.74 -3.87
N ASP A 368 -8.29 7.40 -3.46
CA ASP A 368 -8.32 8.85 -3.27
C ASP A 368 -7.48 9.30 -2.07
N LEU A 369 -7.53 8.56 -0.98
CA LEU A 369 -6.70 8.80 0.20
C LEU A 369 -5.20 8.64 -0.09
N ALA A 370 -4.81 7.73 -0.97
CA ALA A 370 -3.42 7.58 -1.39
C ALA A 370 -2.91 8.83 -2.12
N MET A 371 -3.73 9.44 -2.97
CA MET A 371 -3.42 10.72 -3.60
C MET A 371 -3.35 11.87 -2.58
N TYR A 372 -4.27 11.92 -1.62
CA TYR A 372 -4.23 12.91 -0.53
C TYR A 372 -2.94 12.78 0.29
N ASN A 373 -2.54 11.56 0.66
CA ASN A 373 -1.33 11.34 1.43
C ASN A 373 -0.05 11.73 0.67
N TYR A 374 -0.06 11.69 -0.66
CA TYR A 374 1.05 12.21 -1.46
C TYR A 374 1.25 13.72 -1.21
N ILE A 375 0.15 14.47 -1.25
CA ILE A 375 0.19 15.91 -0.95
C ILE A 375 0.62 16.13 0.51
N GLU A 376 0.13 15.30 1.43
CA GLU A 376 0.55 15.36 2.85
C GLU A 376 2.06 15.19 2.99
N MET A 377 2.62 14.12 2.43
CA MET A 377 4.03 13.77 2.62
C MET A 377 5.01 14.74 1.97
N ARG A 378 4.68 15.28 0.79
CA ARG A 378 5.57 16.18 0.05
C ARG A 378 5.48 17.64 0.49
N GLU A 379 4.30 18.08 0.97
CA GLU A 379 3.99 19.50 1.19
C GLU A 379 3.38 19.79 2.56
N LEU A 380 2.27 19.11 2.97
CA LEU A 380 1.50 19.51 4.15
C LEU A 380 2.30 19.36 5.45
N VAL A 381 3.18 18.38 5.53
CA VAL A 381 4.06 18.16 6.71
C VAL A 381 4.98 19.35 7.00
N LEU A 382 5.17 20.25 6.04
CA LEU A 382 5.92 21.50 6.20
C LEU A 382 5.05 22.65 6.73
N LYS A 383 3.70 22.53 6.70
CA LYS A 383 2.77 23.59 7.09
C LYS A 383 2.48 23.57 8.59
N LYS A 384 2.61 24.72 9.26
CA LYS A 384 2.31 24.87 10.70
C LYS A 384 0.87 24.47 11.06
N SER A 385 -0.11 24.79 10.19
CA SER A 385 -1.51 24.43 10.37
C SER A 385 -1.74 22.92 10.44
N PHE A 386 -1.07 22.17 9.57
CA PHE A 386 -1.12 20.71 9.58
C PHE A 386 -0.50 20.12 10.86
N LEU A 387 0.66 20.64 11.27
CA LEU A 387 1.32 20.20 12.51
C LEU A 387 0.47 20.51 13.74
N MET A 388 -0.15 21.69 13.80
CA MET A 388 -1.08 22.05 14.88
C MET A 388 -2.28 21.10 14.91
N ARG A 389 -2.91 20.85 13.76
CA ARG A 389 -4.02 19.89 13.67
C ARG A 389 -3.61 18.51 14.17
N ARG A 390 -2.45 18.03 13.78
CA ARG A 390 -1.92 16.73 14.23
C ARG A 390 -1.73 16.69 15.74
N THR A 391 -1.21 17.77 16.35
CA THR A 391 -1.07 17.87 17.82
C THR A 391 -2.43 17.77 18.50
N VAL A 392 -3.45 18.47 17.98
CA VAL A 392 -4.83 18.39 18.49
C VAL A 392 -5.38 16.97 18.35
N ASP A 393 -5.22 16.35 17.20
CA ASP A 393 -5.67 14.96 16.96
C ASP A 393 -4.99 13.97 17.92
N THR A 394 -3.68 14.13 18.16
CA THR A 394 -2.92 13.30 19.11
C THR A 394 -3.41 13.48 20.55
N PHE A 395 -3.66 14.71 20.97
CA PHE A 395 -4.17 15.01 22.29
C PHE A 395 -5.58 14.42 22.50
N LEU A 396 -6.48 14.63 21.55
CA LEU A 396 -7.84 14.09 21.62
C LEU A 396 -7.86 12.56 21.55
N HIS A 397 -6.96 11.96 20.78
CA HIS A 397 -6.79 10.51 20.77
C HIS A 397 -6.26 9.97 22.10
N TRP A 398 -5.37 10.68 22.75
CA TRP A 398 -4.90 10.32 24.09
C TRP A 398 -6.02 10.41 25.13
N MET A 399 -6.86 11.44 25.07
CA MET A 399 -8.00 11.59 25.99
C MET A 399 -9.12 10.58 25.75
N CYS A 400 -9.41 10.28 24.48
CA CYS A 400 -10.55 9.47 24.05
C CYS A 400 -10.12 8.47 22.95
N PRO A 401 -9.26 7.47 23.27
CA PRO A 401 -8.59 6.62 22.27
C PRO A 401 -9.53 5.77 21.40
N ASP A 402 -10.73 5.49 21.89
CA ASP A 402 -11.70 4.67 21.15
C ASP A 402 -12.68 5.53 20.32
N ASN A 403 -12.90 6.79 20.73
CA ASN A 403 -13.84 7.70 20.06
C ASN A 403 -13.15 8.67 19.08
N TRP A 404 -11.91 9.08 19.36
CA TRP A 404 -11.14 9.96 18.49
C TRP A 404 -9.97 9.22 17.85
N LEU A 405 -10.25 8.55 16.73
CA LEU A 405 -9.22 7.83 16.00
C LEU A 405 -8.73 8.70 14.83
N PRO A 406 -7.48 9.22 14.86
CA PRO A 406 -6.92 10.00 13.75
C PRO A 406 -6.97 9.27 12.42
N LEU A 407 -7.07 10.00 11.30
CA LEU A 407 -7.19 9.40 9.97
C LEU A 407 -6.08 8.39 9.69
N TYR A 408 -4.83 8.73 9.97
CA TYR A 408 -3.69 7.84 9.76
C TYR A 408 -3.84 6.54 10.56
N ASN A 409 -4.21 6.65 11.83
CA ASN A 409 -4.38 5.50 12.73
C ASN A 409 -5.56 4.61 12.30
N SER A 410 -6.67 5.22 11.84
CA SER A 410 -7.83 4.46 11.36
C SER A 410 -7.52 3.63 10.12
N ILE A 411 -6.65 4.13 9.23
CA ILE A 411 -6.24 3.43 8.01
C ILE A 411 -5.24 2.32 8.29
N HIS A 412 -4.19 2.61 9.08
CA HIS A 412 -3.08 1.69 9.27
C HIS A 412 -3.25 0.70 10.42
N PHE A 413 -3.96 1.08 11.48
CA PHE A 413 -4.03 0.33 12.74
C PHE A 413 -5.43 -0.16 13.11
N SER A 414 -6.35 -0.15 12.14
CA SER A 414 -7.69 -0.71 12.31
C SER A 414 -8.21 -1.37 11.03
N ARG A 415 -9.33 -2.09 11.14
CA ARG A 415 -10.11 -2.60 9.99
C ARG A 415 -11.37 -1.76 9.73
N MET A 416 -11.40 -0.51 10.19
CA MET A 416 -12.47 0.42 9.82
C MET A 416 -12.49 0.57 8.29
N GLY A 417 -13.65 0.44 7.64
CA GLY A 417 -13.77 0.63 6.20
C GLY A 417 -13.17 1.96 5.77
N PHE A 418 -12.49 2.03 4.62
CA PHE A 418 -11.82 3.26 4.18
C PHE A 418 -12.78 4.42 3.97
N ARG A 419 -14.01 4.13 3.49
CA ARG A 419 -15.10 5.14 3.45
C ARG A 419 -15.46 5.66 4.83
N ASP A 420 -15.47 4.81 5.82
CA ASP A 420 -15.80 5.19 7.18
C ASP A 420 -14.64 5.95 7.84
N CYS A 421 -13.39 5.66 7.47
CA CYS A 421 -12.23 6.51 7.83
C CYS A 421 -12.42 7.95 7.31
N VAL A 422 -12.86 8.11 6.06
CA VAL A 422 -13.15 9.43 5.47
C VAL A 422 -14.30 10.14 6.21
N LYS A 423 -15.39 9.42 6.50
CA LYS A 423 -16.53 9.97 7.26
C LYS A 423 -16.13 10.35 8.68
N ASN A 424 -15.34 9.51 9.36
CA ASN A 424 -14.81 9.78 10.68
C ASN A 424 -13.97 11.07 10.67
N ARG A 425 -13.10 11.24 9.68
CA ARG A 425 -12.31 12.46 9.51
C ARG A 425 -13.20 13.69 9.31
N ALA A 426 -14.19 13.59 8.43
CA ALA A 426 -15.13 14.69 8.18
C ALA A 426 -15.96 15.05 9.44
N TRP A 427 -16.32 14.07 10.25
CA TRP A 427 -16.98 14.27 11.52
C TRP A 427 -16.06 14.99 12.53
N GLN A 428 -14.81 14.58 12.65
CA GLN A 428 -13.80 15.23 13.48
C GLN A 428 -13.59 16.69 13.06
N ASP A 429 -13.53 16.97 11.77
CA ASP A 429 -13.38 18.34 11.24
C ASP A 429 -14.56 19.22 11.61
N LYS A 430 -15.80 18.70 11.51
CA LYS A 430 -17.01 19.43 11.95
C LYS A 430 -17.01 19.74 13.43
N ILE A 431 -16.56 18.82 14.28
CA ILE A 431 -16.45 19.05 15.73
C ILE A 431 -15.45 20.18 16.01
N LEU A 432 -14.23 20.08 15.47
CA LEU A 432 -13.21 21.11 15.71
C LEU A 432 -13.65 22.47 15.18
N GLN A 433 -14.31 22.50 14.02
CA GLN A 433 -14.85 23.75 13.47
C GLN A 433 -15.91 24.36 14.41
N ARG A 434 -16.83 23.55 14.96
CA ARG A 434 -17.82 24.01 15.94
C ARG A 434 -17.16 24.53 17.22
N CYS A 435 -16.16 23.81 17.73
CA CYS A 435 -15.42 24.25 18.91
C CYS A 435 -14.69 25.58 18.66
N MET A 436 -14.09 25.78 17.49
CA MET A 436 -13.47 27.06 17.12
C MET A 436 -14.50 28.18 17.06
N TRP A 437 -15.64 27.98 16.40
CA TRP A 437 -16.70 28.98 16.35
C TRP A 437 -17.22 29.34 17.75
N PHE A 438 -17.42 28.33 18.60
CA PHE A 438 -17.81 28.56 19.97
C PHE A 438 -16.78 29.41 20.74
N LEU A 439 -15.49 29.08 20.63
CA LEU A 439 -14.41 29.82 21.25
C LEU A 439 -14.35 31.28 20.75
N PHE A 440 -14.45 31.48 19.41
CA PHE A 440 -14.50 32.81 18.83
C PHE A 440 -15.69 33.64 19.38
N THR A 441 -16.86 33.01 19.50
CA THR A 441 -18.06 33.67 20.03
C THR A 441 -17.83 34.10 21.53
N VAL A 442 -17.28 33.19 22.32
CA VAL A 442 -16.97 33.50 23.75
C VAL A 442 -15.97 34.65 23.89
N ILE A 443 -14.89 34.61 23.05
CA ILE A 443 -13.89 35.70 23.05
C ILE A 443 -14.52 37.01 22.60
N ALA A 444 -15.31 37.01 21.53
CA ALA A 444 -15.99 38.25 21.07
C ALA A 444 -16.95 38.84 22.09
N LEU A 445 -17.73 38.00 22.78
CA LEU A 445 -18.61 38.41 23.88
C LEU A 445 -17.81 38.94 25.04
N GLY A 446 -16.68 38.35 25.41
CA GLY A 446 -15.77 38.81 26.45
C GLY A 446 -15.20 40.21 26.14
N ILE A 447 -14.73 40.40 24.89
CA ILE A 447 -14.23 41.71 24.44
C ILE A 447 -15.35 42.76 24.45
N LEU A 448 -16.54 42.43 23.99
CA LEU A 448 -17.69 43.33 24.02
C LEU A 448 -18.06 43.72 25.47
N PHE A 449 -18.11 42.76 26.38
CA PHE A 449 -18.40 42.97 27.77
C PHE A 449 -17.36 43.90 28.43
N THR A 450 -16.07 43.69 28.21
CA THR A 450 -15.01 44.54 28.73
C THR A 450 -15.09 45.97 28.16
N SER A 451 -15.34 46.12 26.85
CA SER A 451 -15.47 47.45 26.23
C SER A 451 -16.71 48.23 26.71
N LEU A 452 -17.84 47.55 26.94
CA LEU A 452 -19.02 48.17 27.54
C LEU A 452 -18.79 48.59 28.96
N ASN A 453 -18.10 47.80 29.76
CA ASN A 453 -17.80 48.08 31.14
C ASN A 453 -16.82 49.28 31.27
N THR A 454 -15.81 49.34 30.43
CA THR A 454 -14.90 50.52 30.39
C THR A 454 -15.63 51.81 29.95
N ALA A 455 -16.53 51.71 28.95
CA ALA A 455 -17.34 52.85 28.51
C ALA A 455 -18.32 53.34 29.61
N TYR A 456 -18.83 52.44 30.45
CA TYR A 456 -19.66 52.79 31.61
C TYR A 456 -18.87 53.55 32.66
N TRP A 457 -17.68 53.07 33.06
CA TRP A 457 -16.83 53.75 34.06
C TRP A 457 -16.25 55.08 33.60
N HIS A 458 -16.11 55.34 32.32
CA HIS A 458 -15.71 56.65 31.79
C HIS A 458 -16.87 57.65 31.70
N ARG A 459 -18.11 57.22 31.90
CA ARG A 459 -19.30 58.11 31.91
C ARG A 459 -19.84 58.38 33.31
N ALA A 460 -19.43 57.65 34.31
CA ALA A 460 -19.71 57.88 35.73
C ALA A 460 -18.58 58.69 36.37
#